data_89391fe888f1ec1fee1906aa5f5804b8
#
_entry.id   89391fe888f1ec1fee1906aa5f5804b8
#
_cell.length_a   1.000
_cell.length_b   1.000
_cell.length_c   1.000
_cell.angle_alpha   90.00
_cell.angle_beta   90.00
_cell.angle_gamma   90.00
#
_symmetry.space_group_name_H-M   'P 1'
#
loop_
_entity.id
_entity.type
_entity.pdbx_description
1 polymer ?
#
loop_
_entity_poly.entity_id
_entity_poly.type
_entity_poly.pdbx_seq_one_letter_code
_entity_poly.pdbx_strand_id
1 'polypeptide(L)'
;NPKTTEWQASYDGRNKEPITLPVKFPLLLAQGVEGIAVGLSSKILPHNFNELCDASIAYLRGEEFKLYPDFQTGGSIDVSRYNDGERGGMVKVRAKINKIDNKTLSIAEVPFGKTVPGVCDSIVKASEKGKIKIRKVEDLTSEKVEILVHLAPGVSSDKTLDALYAFTD
;
A
#
# COMPACT_ATOMS: atom_id res chain seq x y z
N ASN A 1 12.79 28.03 7.25
CA ASN A 1 12.91 29.48 7.50
C ASN A 1 12.69 29.75 8.99
N PRO A 2 13.69 30.30 9.74
CA PRO A 2 13.54 30.56 11.18
C PRO A 2 12.33 31.42 11.55
N LYS A 3 11.91 32.31 10.63
CA LYS A 3 10.76 33.21 10.86
C LYS A 3 9.38 32.52 10.78
N THR A 4 9.32 31.33 10.21
CA THR A 4 8.07 30.54 10.08
C THR A 4 8.07 29.30 10.95
N THR A 5 9.06 29.16 11.82
CA THR A 5 9.23 28.00 12.70
C THR A 5 9.10 28.44 14.15
N GLU A 6 8.29 27.75 14.92
CA GLU A 6 8.19 27.92 16.37
C GLU A 6 9.25 27.06 17.04
N TRP A 7 9.92 27.62 18.05
CA TRP A 7 11.06 27.02 18.73
C TRP A 7 10.79 26.84 20.22
N GLN A 8 11.25 25.75 20.77
CA GLN A 8 11.26 25.48 22.21
C GLN A 8 12.68 25.19 22.70
N ALA A 9 12.90 25.20 24.01
CA ALA A 9 14.16 24.76 24.58
C ALA A 9 14.33 23.24 24.38
N SER A 10 15.55 22.79 24.06
CA SER A 10 15.90 21.38 24.07
C SER A 10 15.79 20.80 25.48
N TYR A 11 15.74 19.47 25.59
CA TYR A 11 15.62 18.76 26.89
C TYR A 11 16.68 19.21 27.91
N ASP A 12 17.90 19.48 27.46
CA ASP A 12 19.01 19.94 28.31
C ASP A 12 19.06 21.48 28.51
N GLY A 13 18.16 22.22 27.87
CA GLY A 13 18.06 23.67 27.91
C GLY A 13 19.21 24.43 27.22
N ARG A 14 20.15 23.75 26.60
CA ARG A 14 21.34 24.38 25.97
C ARG A 14 21.07 24.92 24.58
N ASN A 15 20.12 24.31 23.87
CA ASN A 15 19.81 24.64 22.48
C ASN A 15 18.31 24.94 22.32
N LYS A 16 17.93 25.39 21.13
CA LYS A 16 16.55 25.51 20.72
C LYS A 16 16.27 24.45 19.63
N GLU A 17 15.13 23.80 19.76
CA GLU A 17 14.64 22.83 18.79
C GLU A 17 13.28 23.27 18.22
N PRO A 18 12.94 22.96 16.96
CA PRO A 18 11.65 23.31 16.41
C PRO A 18 10.55 22.46 17.02
N ILE A 19 9.43 23.06 17.39
CA ILE A 19 8.23 22.35 17.82
C ILE A 19 7.66 21.55 16.64
N THR A 20 7.55 22.22 15.49
CA THR A 20 7.14 21.61 14.22
C THR A 20 7.93 22.22 13.08
N LEU A 21 8.14 21.45 12.01
CA LEU A 21 8.77 21.96 10.79
C LEU A 21 7.68 22.31 9.77
N PRO A 22 7.56 23.59 9.37
CA PRO A 22 6.59 23.97 8.36
C PRO A 22 6.95 23.39 7.00
N VAL A 23 5.96 22.86 6.30
CA VAL A 23 6.06 22.33 4.94
C VAL A 23 5.08 23.04 4.01
N LYS A 24 5.35 23.02 2.70
CA LYS A 24 4.55 23.73 1.70
C LYS A 24 3.36 22.96 1.17
N PHE A 25 3.26 21.68 1.50
CA PHE A 25 2.19 20.77 1.10
C PHE A 25 1.95 19.74 2.21
N PRO A 26 0.84 18.99 2.20
CA PRO A 26 0.53 18.01 3.24
C PRO A 26 1.45 16.76 3.18
N LEU A 27 2.67 16.89 3.72
CA LEU A 27 3.72 15.85 3.67
C LEU A 27 3.27 14.53 4.30
N LEU A 28 2.52 14.57 5.40
CA LEU A 28 2.01 13.38 6.06
C LEU A 28 1.11 12.54 5.15
N LEU A 29 0.27 13.19 4.34
CA LEU A 29 -0.59 12.52 3.37
C LEU A 29 0.21 12.07 2.14
N ALA A 30 1.22 12.83 1.72
CA ALA A 30 2.04 12.44 0.56
C ALA A 30 2.85 11.17 0.82
N GLN A 31 3.49 11.06 1.98
CA GLN A 31 4.37 9.95 2.32
C GLN A 31 3.65 8.83 3.10
N GLY A 32 2.57 9.17 3.78
CA GLY A 32 2.03 8.32 4.82
C GLY A 32 2.93 8.28 6.05
N VAL A 33 2.41 7.84 7.16
CA VAL A 33 3.16 7.68 8.41
C VAL A 33 2.54 6.58 9.25
N GLU A 34 3.38 5.84 9.94
CA GLU A 34 2.95 4.88 10.96
C GLU A 34 3.67 5.18 12.27
N GLY A 35 2.90 5.32 13.35
CA GLY A 35 3.41 5.59 14.68
C GLY A 35 2.75 4.69 15.71
N ILE A 36 3.55 4.16 16.64
CA ILE A 36 3.11 3.31 17.73
C ILE A 36 3.49 3.98 19.05
N ALA A 37 2.52 4.09 19.93
CA ALA A 37 2.71 4.59 21.29
C ALA A 37 2.04 3.64 22.29
N VAL A 38 2.18 3.91 23.60
CA VAL A 38 1.52 3.09 24.61
C VAL A 38 0.01 3.28 24.54
N GLY A 39 -0.71 2.22 24.21
CA GLY A 39 -2.17 2.21 24.12
C GLY A 39 -2.77 2.89 22.87
N LEU A 40 -1.92 3.46 22.02
CA LEU A 40 -2.34 4.17 20.80
C LEU A 40 -1.46 3.79 19.61
N SER A 41 -2.05 3.73 18.42
CA SER A 41 -1.31 3.65 17.17
C SER A 41 -2.01 4.51 16.12
N SER A 42 -1.23 5.08 15.21
CA SER A 42 -1.74 5.84 14.07
C SER A 42 -1.13 5.29 12.80
N LYS A 43 -1.95 5.20 11.75
CA LYS A 43 -1.50 4.80 10.43
C LYS A 43 -2.19 5.67 9.38
N ILE A 44 -1.39 6.49 8.72
CA ILE A 44 -1.81 7.34 7.60
C ILE A 44 -1.21 6.73 6.34
N LEU A 45 -2.06 6.40 5.38
CA LEU A 45 -1.61 5.84 4.11
C LEU A 45 -1.10 6.93 3.17
N PRO A 46 -0.14 6.64 2.28
CA PRO A 46 0.34 7.60 1.29
C PRO A 46 -0.73 7.90 0.23
N HIS A 47 -0.57 9.03 -0.46
CA HIS A 47 -1.47 9.49 -1.51
C HIS A 47 -0.67 9.96 -2.71
N ASN A 48 -1.32 9.99 -3.88
CA ASN A 48 -0.72 10.54 -5.09
C ASN A 48 -0.45 12.03 -4.93
N PHE A 49 0.78 12.46 -5.25
CA PHE A 49 1.21 13.85 -5.04
C PHE A 49 0.39 14.85 -5.86
N ASN A 50 0.06 14.52 -7.11
CA ASN A 50 -0.71 15.42 -7.98
C ASN A 50 -2.15 15.56 -7.47
N GLU A 51 -2.80 14.43 -7.14
CA GLU A 51 -4.14 14.42 -6.56
C GLU A 51 -4.18 15.18 -5.22
N LEU A 52 -3.12 15.06 -4.42
CA LEU A 52 -3.00 15.78 -3.16
C LEU A 52 -2.87 17.30 -3.37
N CYS A 53 -2.14 17.73 -4.40
CA CYS A 53 -2.07 19.15 -4.77
C CYS A 53 -3.42 19.66 -5.25
N ASP A 54 -4.12 18.92 -6.10
CA ASP A 54 -5.45 19.27 -6.58
C ASP A 54 -6.47 19.36 -5.45
N ALA A 55 -6.46 18.39 -4.54
CA ALA A 55 -7.28 18.41 -3.32
C ALA A 55 -6.96 19.60 -2.42
N SER A 56 -5.68 19.97 -2.29
CA SER A 56 -5.26 21.14 -1.52
C SER A 56 -5.78 22.44 -2.14
N ILE A 57 -5.78 22.54 -3.47
CA ILE A 57 -6.34 23.69 -4.20
C ILE A 57 -7.85 23.78 -3.99
N ALA A 58 -8.56 22.64 -4.13
CA ALA A 58 -10.00 22.56 -3.92
C ALA A 58 -10.37 22.98 -2.49
N TYR A 59 -9.65 22.47 -1.49
CA TYR A 59 -9.83 22.84 -0.09
C TYR A 59 -9.70 24.36 0.14
N LEU A 60 -8.65 24.97 -0.41
CA LEU A 60 -8.42 26.42 -0.29
C LEU A 60 -9.49 27.27 -0.98
N ARG A 61 -10.17 26.72 -1.99
CA ARG A 61 -11.29 27.36 -2.69
C ARG A 61 -12.63 27.12 -2.02
N GLY A 62 -12.70 26.25 -1.01
CA GLY A 62 -13.95 25.83 -0.38
C GLY A 62 -14.78 24.88 -1.25
N GLU A 63 -14.13 24.19 -2.18
CA GLU A 63 -14.75 23.20 -3.08
C GLU A 63 -14.70 21.80 -2.45
N GLU A 64 -15.69 20.97 -2.74
CA GLU A 64 -15.68 19.57 -2.33
C GLU A 64 -14.63 18.79 -3.14
N PHE A 65 -13.94 17.87 -2.50
CA PHE A 65 -13.00 16.97 -3.15
C PHE A 65 -13.07 15.56 -2.53
N LYS A 66 -12.55 14.58 -3.26
CA LYS A 66 -12.32 13.22 -2.76
C LYS A 66 -10.86 12.87 -2.96
N LEU A 67 -10.24 12.33 -1.93
CA LEU A 67 -8.84 11.91 -1.96
C LEU A 67 -8.76 10.49 -1.39
N TYR A 68 -8.14 9.59 -2.14
CA TYR A 68 -7.96 8.21 -1.73
C TYR A 68 -6.47 7.86 -1.63
N PRO A 69 -6.10 6.92 -0.76
CA PRO A 69 -4.75 6.40 -0.71
C PRO A 69 -4.28 5.87 -2.06
N ASP A 70 -3.01 6.11 -2.38
CA ASP A 70 -2.35 5.59 -3.57
C ASP A 70 -0.95 5.10 -3.20
N PHE A 71 -0.47 4.06 -3.86
CA PHE A 71 0.75 3.35 -3.49
C PHE A 71 1.74 3.29 -4.65
N GLN A 72 3.00 3.61 -4.37
CA GLN A 72 4.08 3.50 -5.35
C GLN A 72 4.32 2.07 -5.83
N THR A 73 3.92 1.08 -5.04
CA THR A 73 4.00 -0.34 -5.42
C THR A 73 2.97 -0.76 -6.45
N GLY A 74 2.01 0.13 -6.77
CA GLY A 74 0.92 -0.17 -7.69
C GLY A 74 -0.15 -1.08 -7.07
N GLY A 75 -0.78 -1.91 -7.91
CA GLY A 75 -1.91 -2.74 -7.53
C GLY A 75 -3.25 -2.04 -7.69
N SER A 76 -4.30 -2.64 -7.15
CA SER A 76 -5.63 -2.06 -7.09
C SER A 76 -6.11 -1.94 -5.65
N ILE A 77 -6.88 -0.89 -5.38
CA ILE A 77 -7.40 -0.61 -4.04
C ILE A 77 -8.93 -0.60 -4.05
N ASP A 78 -9.51 -1.28 -3.07
CA ASP A 78 -10.93 -1.19 -2.76
C ASP A 78 -11.09 -0.23 -1.57
N VAL A 79 -11.69 0.92 -1.85
CA VAL A 79 -11.92 2.01 -0.89
C VAL A 79 -13.35 2.08 -0.38
N SER A 80 -14.19 1.08 -0.68
CA SER A 80 -15.61 1.06 -0.31
C SER A 80 -15.86 1.22 1.19
N ARG A 81 -14.88 0.89 2.02
CA ARG A 81 -14.94 0.98 3.48
C ARG A 81 -13.87 1.91 4.06
N TYR A 82 -13.32 2.79 3.24
CA TYR A 82 -12.23 3.69 3.66
C TYR A 82 -12.67 4.70 4.73
N ASN A 83 -13.95 5.12 4.70
CA ASN A 83 -14.55 6.05 5.66
C ASN A 83 -13.72 7.33 5.85
N ASP A 84 -13.20 7.86 4.74
CA ASP A 84 -12.38 9.09 4.70
C ASP A 84 -11.19 9.11 5.69
N GLY A 85 -10.62 7.94 5.97
CA GLY A 85 -9.50 7.78 6.91
C GLY A 85 -9.87 7.84 8.38
N GLU A 86 -11.14 7.95 8.72
CA GLU A 86 -11.60 7.94 10.11
C GLU A 86 -11.43 6.57 10.77
N ARG A 87 -11.51 6.58 12.10
CA ARG A 87 -11.37 5.37 12.90
C ARG A 87 -12.35 4.27 12.46
N GLY A 88 -11.80 3.07 12.23
CA GLY A 88 -12.56 1.92 11.75
C GLY A 88 -12.65 1.84 10.23
N GLY A 89 -12.12 2.82 9.50
CA GLY A 89 -11.94 2.73 8.06
C GLY A 89 -10.98 1.59 7.67
N MET A 90 -11.21 1.00 6.49
CA MET A 90 -10.40 -0.09 5.97
C MET A 90 -10.28 0.01 4.45
N VAL A 91 -9.11 -0.28 3.95
CA VAL A 91 -8.85 -0.48 2.53
C VAL A 91 -8.39 -1.90 2.27
N LYS A 92 -8.71 -2.45 1.09
CA LYS A 92 -8.15 -3.71 0.61
C LYS A 92 -7.28 -3.42 -0.59
N VAL A 93 -6.02 -3.81 -0.50
CA VAL A 93 -5.05 -3.66 -1.60
C VAL A 93 -4.82 -5.02 -2.22
N ARG A 94 -4.85 -5.10 -3.55
CA ARG A 94 -4.67 -6.32 -4.33
C ARG A 94 -3.49 -6.17 -5.26
N ALA A 95 -2.72 -7.25 -5.39
CA ALA A 95 -1.69 -7.38 -6.40
C ALA A 95 -2.28 -7.22 -7.82
N LYS A 96 -1.46 -6.79 -8.75
CA LYS A 96 -1.80 -6.84 -10.17
C LYS A 96 -1.36 -8.19 -10.73
N ILE A 97 -2.35 -9.03 -11.05
CA ILE A 97 -2.14 -10.36 -11.60
C ILE A 97 -2.59 -10.36 -13.06
N ASN A 98 -1.66 -10.71 -13.95
CA ASN A 98 -1.91 -10.85 -15.38
C ASN A 98 -1.94 -12.33 -15.76
N LYS A 99 -2.83 -12.69 -16.67
CA LYS A 99 -2.86 -14.01 -17.27
C LYS A 99 -1.93 -14.02 -18.48
N ILE A 100 -0.83 -14.76 -18.41
CA ILE A 100 0.09 -14.94 -19.52
C ILE A 100 -0.52 -15.95 -20.50
N ASP A 101 -0.92 -17.10 -19.96
CA ASP A 101 -1.59 -18.16 -20.70
C ASP A 101 -2.53 -18.96 -19.78
N ASN A 102 -3.07 -20.07 -20.26
CA ASN A 102 -4.00 -20.91 -19.49
C ASN A 102 -3.32 -21.68 -18.34
N LYS A 103 -1.99 -21.65 -18.26
CA LYS A 103 -1.19 -22.41 -17.28
C LYS A 103 -0.31 -21.53 -16.41
N THR A 104 -0.19 -20.24 -16.74
CA THR A 104 0.75 -19.32 -16.10
C THR A 104 0.08 -17.98 -15.82
N LEU A 105 0.17 -17.56 -14.56
CA LEU A 105 -0.18 -16.20 -14.11
C LEU A 105 1.10 -15.46 -13.75
N SER A 106 1.12 -14.15 -14.01
CA SER A 106 2.22 -13.26 -13.60
C SER A 106 1.69 -12.23 -12.62
N ILE A 107 2.39 -12.08 -11.50
CA ILE A 107 2.16 -10.99 -10.55
C ILE A 107 3.19 -9.91 -10.87
N ALA A 108 2.71 -8.77 -11.37
CA ALA A 108 3.54 -7.65 -11.80
C ALA A 108 3.67 -6.54 -10.74
N GLU A 109 2.76 -6.49 -9.78
CA GLU A 109 2.74 -5.52 -8.69
C GLU A 109 2.28 -6.22 -7.42
N VAL A 110 3.05 -6.05 -6.32
CA VAL A 110 2.71 -6.62 -5.01
C VAL A 110 1.89 -5.62 -4.18
N PRO A 111 1.02 -6.09 -3.26
CA PRO A 111 0.25 -5.21 -2.40
C PRO A 111 1.16 -4.35 -1.52
N PHE A 112 0.73 -3.13 -1.25
CA PHE A 112 1.44 -2.22 -0.35
C PHE A 112 1.69 -2.86 1.03
N GLY A 113 2.91 -2.73 1.52
CA GLY A 113 3.34 -3.31 2.80
C GLY A 113 3.70 -4.80 2.75
N LYS A 114 3.65 -5.42 1.55
CA LYS A 114 4.09 -6.81 1.35
C LYS A 114 5.40 -6.84 0.58
N THR A 115 6.19 -7.87 0.82
CA THR A 115 7.45 -8.14 0.10
C THR A 115 7.26 -9.26 -0.92
N VAL A 116 8.06 -9.26 -1.98
CA VAL A 116 8.02 -10.32 -3.01
C VAL A 116 8.19 -11.71 -2.39
N PRO A 117 9.20 -11.97 -1.52
CA PRO A 117 9.32 -13.26 -0.84
C PRO A 117 8.10 -13.59 0.02
N GLY A 118 7.54 -12.60 0.73
CA GLY A 118 6.35 -12.80 1.56
C GLY A 118 5.12 -13.25 0.75
N VAL A 119 4.92 -12.66 -0.43
CA VAL A 119 3.85 -13.06 -1.35
C VAL A 119 4.10 -14.47 -1.89
N CYS A 120 5.33 -14.81 -2.30
CA CYS A 120 5.69 -16.17 -2.74
C CYS A 120 5.40 -17.20 -1.63
N ASP A 121 5.83 -16.93 -0.41
CA ASP A 121 5.59 -17.81 0.75
C ASP A 121 4.09 -17.98 1.04
N SER A 122 3.32 -16.91 0.92
CA SER A 122 1.87 -16.94 1.10
C SER A 122 1.19 -17.86 0.07
N ILE A 123 1.62 -17.77 -1.20
CA ILE A 123 1.13 -18.62 -2.29
C ILE A 123 1.48 -20.09 -2.03
N VAL A 124 2.71 -20.39 -1.64
CA VAL A 124 3.15 -21.77 -1.32
C VAL A 124 2.32 -22.33 -0.16
N LYS A 125 2.18 -21.57 0.93
CA LYS A 125 1.36 -21.98 2.10
C LYS A 125 -0.10 -22.23 1.74
N ALA A 126 -0.68 -21.40 0.85
CA ALA A 126 -2.06 -21.60 0.38
C ALA A 126 -2.18 -22.89 -0.47
N SER A 127 -1.15 -23.22 -1.25
CA SER A 127 -1.08 -24.48 -2.00
C SER A 127 -0.95 -25.70 -1.09
N GLU A 128 -0.08 -25.65 -0.09
CA GLU A 128 0.10 -26.73 0.91
C GLU A 128 -1.18 -27.01 1.68
N LYS A 129 -1.95 -25.94 1.99
CA LYS A 129 -3.28 -26.06 2.61
C LYS A 129 -4.39 -26.52 1.64
N GLY A 130 -4.05 -26.81 0.39
CA GLY A 130 -4.99 -27.27 -0.62
C GLY A 130 -6.00 -26.22 -1.09
N LYS A 131 -5.79 -24.92 -0.80
CA LYS A 131 -6.67 -23.83 -1.21
C LYS A 131 -6.50 -23.45 -2.68
N ILE A 132 -5.28 -23.58 -3.19
CA ILE A 132 -4.93 -23.37 -4.60
C ILE A 132 -4.14 -24.60 -5.10
N LYS A 133 -4.18 -24.83 -6.41
CA LYS A 133 -3.46 -25.94 -7.04
C LYS A 133 -2.45 -25.37 -8.03
N ILE A 134 -1.21 -25.24 -7.58
CA ILE A 134 -0.08 -24.78 -8.38
C ILE A 134 0.96 -25.85 -8.52
N ARG A 135 1.77 -25.76 -9.57
CA ARG A 135 2.93 -26.61 -9.81
C ARG A 135 4.20 -26.00 -9.25
N LYS A 136 4.39 -24.67 -9.45
CA LYS A 136 5.62 -23.95 -9.10
C LYS A 136 5.34 -22.47 -9.00
N VAL A 137 6.08 -21.79 -8.13
CA VAL A 137 6.20 -20.31 -8.10
C VAL A 137 7.65 -19.98 -8.42
N GLU A 138 7.87 -18.99 -9.27
CA GLU A 138 9.20 -18.48 -9.66
C GLU A 138 9.25 -16.99 -9.43
N ASP A 139 10.24 -16.52 -8.70
CA ASP A 139 10.54 -15.12 -8.54
C ASP A 139 11.58 -14.73 -9.59
N LEU A 140 11.17 -13.92 -10.55
CA LEU A 140 12.02 -13.35 -11.61
C LEU A 140 12.21 -11.85 -11.42
N THR A 141 11.91 -11.33 -10.23
CA THR A 141 12.00 -9.91 -9.91
C THR A 141 13.41 -9.38 -10.10
N SER A 142 13.53 -8.30 -10.86
CA SER A 142 14.75 -7.54 -11.07
C SER A 142 14.50 -6.05 -10.81
N GLU A 143 14.56 -5.18 -11.79
CA GLU A 143 14.10 -3.78 -11.68
C GLU A 143 12.58 -3.66 -11.52
N LYS A 144 11.85 -4.64 -12.07
CA LYS A 144 10.39 -4.73 -11.96
C LYS A 144 10.02 -6.03 -11.26
N VAL A 145 8.93 -5.97 -10.51
CA VAL A 145 8.35 -7.16 -9.89
C VAL A 145 7.84 -8.11 -10.97
N GLU A 146 8.26 -9.36 -10.90
CA GLU A 146 7.77 -10.43 -11.75
C GLU A 146 7.78 -11.76 -11.00
N ILE A 147 6.61 -12.22 -10.58
CA ILE A 147 6.43 -13.54 -9.97
C ILE A 147 5.58 -14.38 -10.93
N LEU A 148 6.09 -15.51 -11.36
CA LEU A 148 5.36 -16.46 -12.19
C LEU A 148 4.74 -17.56 -11.32
N VAL A 149 3.44 -17.75 -11.48
CA VAL A 149 2.68 -18.82 -10.83
C VAL A 149 2.25 -19.84 -11.88
N HIS A 150 2.89 -21.00 -11.88
CA HIS A 150 2.59 -22.10 -12.79
C HIS A 150 1.49 -22.97 -12.20
N LEU A 151 0.40 -23.13 -12.92
CA LEU A 151 -0.77 -23.88 -12.49
C LEU A 151 -0.59 -25.40 -12.68
N ALA A 152 -1.25 -26.17 -11.83
CA ALA A 152 -1.32 -27.62 -12.03
C ALA A 152 -2.15 -27.97 -13.28
N PRO A 153 -1.89 -29.11 -13.94
CA PRO A 153 -2.67 -29.55 -15.10
C PRO A 153 -4.17 -29.63 -14.78
N GLY A 154 -5.01 -29.16 -15.71
CA GLY A 154 -6.47 -29.23 -15.59
C GLY A 154 -7.11 -28.18 -14.67
N VAL A 155 -6.33 -27.24 -14.15
CA VAL A 155 -6.84 -26.14 -13.30
C VAL A 155 -7.16 -24.92 -14.15
N SER A 156 -8.30 -24.29 -13.86
CA SER A 156 -8.70 -23.03 -14.53
C SER A 156 -7.88 -21.87 -14.00
N SER A 157 -7.27 -21.10 -14.90
CA SER A 157 -6.53 -19.87 -14.56
C SER A 157 -7.43 -18.82 -13.89
N ASP A 158 -8.67 -18.66 -14.35
CA ASP A 158 -9.57 -17.65 -13.81
C ASP A 158 -10.00 -17.98 -12.36
N LYS A 159 -10.35 -19.26 -12.12
CA LYS A 159 -10.66 -19.73 -10.74
C LYS A 159 -9.44 -19.64 -9.81
N THR A 160 -8.24 -19.88 -10.33
CA THR A 160 -7.03 -19.74 -9.52
C THR A 160 -6.71 -18.28 -9.23
N LEU A 161 -6.96 -17.36 -10.14
CA LEU A 161 -6.81 -15.94 -9.92
C LEU A 161 -7.72 -15.46 -8.78
N ASP A 162 -9.00 -15.85 -8.81
CA ASP A 162 -9.94 -15.54 -7.72
C ASP A 162 -9.49 -16.16 -6.39
N ALA A 163 -8.98 -17.39 -6.42
CA ALA A 163 -8.48 -18.08 -5.25
C ALA A 163 -7.20 -17.42 -4.68
N LEU A 164 -6.31 -16.91 -5.51
CA LEU A 164 -5.16 -16.13 -5.08
C LEU A 164 -5.60 -14.88 -4.30
N TYR A 165 -6.54 -14.11 -4.83
CA TYR A 165 -7.08 -12.94 -4.12
C TYR A 165 -7.83 -13.28 -2.82
N ALA A 166 -8.34 -14.50 -2.68
CA ALA A 166 -9.11 -14.92 -1.50
C ALA A 166 -8.25 -15.55 -0.40
N PHE A 167 -7.15 -16.21 -0.74
CA PHE A 167 -6.41 -17.09 0.17
C PHE A 167 -4.92 -16.75 0.31
N THR A 168 -4.42 -15.75 -0.39
CA THR A 168 -3.05 -15.25 -0.26
C THR A 168 -3.01 -13.80 0.20
N ASP A 169 -1.82 -13.36 0.56
CA ASP A 169 -1.54 -11.98 0.97
C ASP A 169 -1.63 -10.97 -0.18
#